data_d39c09079633d96b83424c8c10d2a691
#
_entry.id   d39c09079633d96b83424c8c10d2a691
#
_cell.length_a   1.000
_cell.length_b   1.000
_cell.length_c   1.000
_cell.angle_alpha   90.00
_cell.angle_beta   90.00
_cell.angle_gamma   90.00
#
_symmetry.space_group_name_H-M   'P 1'
#
loop_
_entity.id
_entity.type
_entity.pdbx_description
1 polymer ?
#
loop_
_entity_poly.entity_id
_entity_poly.type
_entity_poly.pdbx_seq_one_letter_code
_entity_poly.pdbx_strand_id
1 'polypeptide(L)'
;GTLYSIENGIFDGDIIDTEKLKKEIGNIHISFRLNKEGRPETYLNDVNVEDKIRSMSVSSKVSPISALDFVRKEMVAQQQSMGAKKGIVMDGRDIGTTVFPNAELKIFVTATPEIRARRRYDELKAKGQEASFDEILENVKQRDYIDQHRDVSPLRKADDALLLDNTNLTIAQQKEWLFDQFNKVTN
;
A
#
# COMPACT_ATOMS: atom_id res chain seq x y z
N GLY A 1 -8.30 -4.91 -5.07
CA GLY A 1 -9.16 -5.65 -4.13
C GLY A 1 -10.24 -4.77 -3.53
N THR A 2 -9.88 -3.82 -2.65
CA THR A 2 -10.87 -3.00 -1.90
C THR A 2 -11.85 -2.24 -2.79
N LEU A 3 -11.37 -1.53 -3.80
CA LEU A 3 -12.24 -0.83 -4.75
C LEU A 3 -13.20 -1.79 -5.45
N TYR A 4 -12.70 -2.93 -5.94
CA TYR A 4 -13.55 -3.97 -6.54
C TYR A 4 -14.66 -4.40 -5.59
N SER A 5 -14.32 -4.65 -4.34
CA SER A 5 -15.28 -5.09 -3.30
C SER A 5 -16.35 -4.05 -3.02
N ILE A 6 -16.00 -2.76 -3.05
CA ILE A 6 -16.96 -1.66 -2.90
C ILE A 6 -17.90 -1.60 -4.12
N GLU A 7 -17.35 -1.61 -5.33
CA GLU A 7 -18.11 -1.48 -6.59
C GLU A 7 -19.01 -2.68 -6.87
N ASN A 8 -18.69 -3.87 -6.33
CA ASN A 8 -19.46 -5.11 -6.55
C ASN A 8 -20.34 -5.51 -5.34
N GLY A 9 -20.57 -4.60 -4.39
CA GLY A 9 -21.49 -4.84 -3.28
C GLY A 9 -21.04 -5.98 -2.36
N ILE A 10 -19.72 -6.11 -2.14
CA ILE A 10 -19.13 -7.06 -1.17
C ILE A 10 -19.10 -6.45 0.23
N PHE A 11 -19.21 -5.12 0.33
CA PHE A 11 -19.42 -4.43 1.59
C PHE A 11 -20.89 -4.11 1.81
N ASP A 12 -21.37 -4.40 3.03
CA ASP A 12 -22.61 -3.85 3.59
C ASP A 12 -22.21 -2.97 4.78
N GLY A 13 -22.15 -1.65 4.57
CA GLY A 13 -21.52 -0.73 5.51
C GLY A 13 -20.04 -1.09 5.72
N ASP A 14 -19.69 -1.53 6.94
CA ASP A 14 -18.34 -1.99 7.29
C ASP A 14 -18.21 -3.53 7.33
N ILE A 15 -19.30 -4.24 7.07
CA ILE A 15 -19.34 -5.71 7.06
C ILE A 15 -18.90 -6.21 5.67
N ILE A 16 -17.97 -7.18 5.67
CA ILE A 16 -17.45 -7.80 4.44
C ILE A 16 -18.17 -9.12 4.21
N ASP A 17 -18.82 -9.30 3.05
CA ASP A 17 -19.28 -10.60 2.58
C ASP A 17 -18.08 -11.44 2.12
N THR A 18 -17.51 -12.19 3.06
CA THR A 18 -16.30 -12.99 2.84
C THR A 18 -16.53 -14.15 1.86
N GLU A 19 -17.73 -14.73 1.85
CA GLU A 19 -18.06 -15.84 0.94
C GLU A 19 -18.19 -15.35 -0.52
N LYS A 20 -18.80 -14.18 -0.72
CA LYS A 20 -18.84 -13.56 -2.04
C LYS A 20 -17.46 -13.17 -2.51
N LEU A 21 -16.65 -12.55 -1.63
CA LEU A 21 -15.28 -12.16 -1.95
C LEU A 21 -14.41 -13.37 -2.33
N LYS A 22 -14.51 -14.49 -1.60
CA LYS A 22 -13.79 -15.73 -1.94
C LYS A 22 -14.11 -16.25 -3.34
N LYS A 23 -15.38 -16.16 -3.76
CA LYS A 23 -15.80 -16.60 -5.09
C LYS A 23 -15.27 -15.69 -6.19
N GLU A 24 -15.13 -14.40 -5.91
CA GLU A 24 -14.79 -13.38 -6.90
C GLU A 24 -13.32 -12.98 -6.92
N ILE A 25 -12.51 -13.39 -5.92
CA ILE A 25 -11.14 -12.92 -5.79
C ILE A 25 -10.26 -13.27 -6.98
N GLY A 26 -10.50 -14.40 -7.63
CA GLY A 26 -9.81 -14.81 -8.85
C GLY A 26 -10.09 -13.91 -10.06
N ASN A 27 -11.14 -13.09 -10.00
CA ASN A 27 -11.48 -12.12 -11.05
C ASN A 27 -10.80 -10.75 -10.81
N ILE A 28 -10.02 -10.62 -9.76
CA ILE A 28 -9.34 -9.35 -9.39
C ILE A 28 -7.92 -9.39 -9.94
N HIS A 29 -7.69 -8.76 -11.09
CA HIS A 29 -6.37 -8.64 -11.70
C HIS A 29 -5.85 -7.21 -11.56
N ILE A 30 -4.68 -7.08 -10.93
CA ILE A 30 -4.02 -5.79 -10.72
C ILE A 30 -2.80 -5.72 -11.62
N SER A 31 -2.67 -4.62 -12.37
CA SER A 31 -1.51 -4.33 -13.19
C SER A 31 -1.09 -2.87 -13.04
N PHE A 32 0.14 -2.58 -13.47
CA PHE A 32 0.68 -1.22 -13.46
C PHE A 32 1.14 -0.87 -14.88
N ARG A 33 0.83 0.34 -15.32
CA ARG A 33 1.26 0.86 -16.62
C ARG A 33 1.82 2.26 -16.43
N LEU A 34 2.89 2.58 -17.14
CA LEU A 34 3.45 3.93 -17.11
C LEU A 34 2.56 4.86 -17.93
N ASN A 35 2.23 6.00 -17.35
CA ASN A 35 1.56 7.07 -18.08
C ASN A 35 2.56 7.82 -18.99
N LYS A 36 2.08 8.83 -19.70
CA LYS A 36 2.90 9.64 -20.64
C LYS A 36 4.06 10.40 -19.96
N GLU A 37 3.99 10.57 -18.64
CA GLU A 37 5.00 11.22 -17.82
C GLU A 37 5.97 10.22 -17.17
N GLY A 38 5.86 8.92 -17.49
CA GLY A 38 6.67 7.86 -16.92
C GLY A 38 6.29 7.49 -15.48
N ARG A 39 5.11 7.88 -14.99
CA ARG A 39 4.62 7.54 -13.66
C ARG A 39 3.77 6.26 -13.71
N PRO A 40 3.94 5.32 -12.78
CA PRO A 40 3.10 4.14 -12.73
C PRO A 40 1.67 4.49 -12.31
N GLU A 41 0.71 3.99 -13.04
CA GLU A 41 -0.72 4.05 -12.72
C GLU A 41 -1.27 2.66 -12.50
N THR A 42 -2.21 2.54 -11.57
CA THR A 42 -2.82 1.28 -11.17
C THR A 42 -4.03 0.96 -12.05
N TYR A 43 -4.06 -0.25 -12.55
CA TYR A 43 -5.18 -0.79 -13.32
C TYR A 43 -5.82 -1.96 -12.57
N LEU A 44 -7.13 -1.97 -12.53
CA LEU A 44 -7.97 -3.06 -12.03
C LEU A 44 -8.77 -3.62 -13.20
N ASN A 45 -8.54 -4.88 -13.57
CA ASN A 45 -9.17 -5.52 -14.71
C ASN A 45 -9.09 -4.63 -15.99
N ASP A 46 -7.88 -4.13 -16.28
CA ASP A 46 -7.56 -3.24 -17.39
C ASP A 46 -8.18 -1.82 -17.36
N VAL A 47 -8.91 -1.47 -16.31
CA VAL A 47 -9.45 -0.12 -16.09
C VAL A 47 -8.51 0.68 -15.20
N ASN A 48 -8.13 1.90 -15.59
CA ASN A 48 -7.36 2.80 -14.77
C ASN A 48 -8.16 3.22 -13.53
N VAL A 49 -7.60 2.97 -12.36
CA VAL A 49 -8.25 3.25 -11.07
C VAL A 49 -7.38 4.11 -10.14
N GLU A 50 -6.30 4.70 -10.66
CA GLU A 50 -5.30 5.41 -9.86
C GLU A 50 -5.92 6.48 -8.94
N ASP A 51 -6.83 7.31 -9.46
CA ASP A 51 -7.48 8.33 -8.65
C ASP A 51 -8.51 7.75 -7.67
N LYS A 52 -9.29 6.75 -8.11
CA LYS A 52 -10.33 6.13 -7.29
C LYS A 52 -9.76 5.44 -6.04
N ILE A 53 -8.62 4.75 -6.16
CA ILE A 53 -8.00 4.03 -5.02
C ILE A 53 -7.41 4.96 -3.97
N ARG A 54 -7.27 6.25 -4.26
CA ARG A 54 -6.74 7.26 -3.35
C ARG A 54 -7.81 7.93 -2.48
N SER A 55 -9.09 7.66 -2.73
CA SER A 55 -10.20 8.24 -1.97
C SER A 55 -10.25 7.73 -0.53
N MET A 56 -10.85 8.52 0.38
CA MET A 56 -11.05 8.11 1.78
C MET A 56 -12.00 6.91 1.89
N SER A 57 -13.01 6.80 1.03
CA SER A 57 -13.94 5.67 1.00
C SER A 57 -13.24 4.34 0.74
N VAL A 58 -12.20 4.33 -0.09
CA VAL A 58 -11.36 3.15 -0.31
C VAL A 58 -10.36 2.98 0.83
N SER A 59 -9.68 4.06 1.23
CA SER A 59 -8.62 4.03 2.24
C SER A 59 -9.08 3.46 3.58
N SER A 60 -10.29 3.81 4.04
CA SER A 60 -10.85 3.31 5.30
C SER A 60 -11.15 1.81 5.30
N LYS A 61 -11.33 1.20 4.13
CA LYS A 61 -11.70 -0.22 3.97
C LYS A 61 -10.53 -1.12 3.55
N VAL A 62 -9.33 -0.56 3.34
CA VAL A 62 -8.16 -1.34 2.89
C VAL A 62 -7.70 -2.34 3.95
N SER A 63 -7.46 -1.88 5.18
CA SER A 63 -6.88 -2.74 6.22
C SER A 63 -7.81 -3.89 6.65
N PRO A 64 -9.12 -3.68 6.86
CA PRO A 64 -10.04 -4.79 7.14
C PRO A 64 -10.02 -5.88 6.06
N ILE A 65 -10.07 -5.50 4.78
CA ILE A 65 -10.08 -6.49 3.68
C ILE A 65 -8.71 -7.16 3.51
N SER A 66 -7.63 -6.40 3.70
CA SER A 66 -6.27 -6.92 3.59
C SER A 66 -5.85 -7.80 4.77
N ALA A 67 -6.60 -7.81 5.86
CA ALA A 67 -6.39 -8.72 6.99
C ALA A 67 -6.92 -10.14 6.71
N LEU A 68 -7.79 -10.31 5.73
CA LEU A 68 -8.32 -11.63 5.35
C LEU A 68 -7.23 -12.51 4.73
N ASP A 69 -7.02 -13.68 5.28
CA ASP A 69 -5.94 -14.60 4.90
C ASP A 69 -5.97 -14.96 3.40
N PHE A 70 -7.11 -15.34 2.87
CA PHE A 70 -7.25 -15.69 1.46
C PHE A 70 -7.00 -14.51 0.51
N VAL A 71 -7.38 -13.29 0.91
CA VAL A 71 -7.07 -12.06 0.15
C VAL A 71 -5.56 -11.82 0.13
N ARG A 72 -4.92 -11.99 1.27
CA ARG A 72 -3.46 -11.83 1.34
C ARG A 72 -2.74 -12.83 0.48
N LYS A 73 -3.10 -14.11 0.55
CA LYS A 73 -2.48 -15.18 -0.27
C LYS A 73 -2.56 -14.83 -1.76
N GLU A 74 -3.72 -14.43 -2.24
CA GLU A 74 -3.91 -14.05 -3.63
C GLU A 74 -3.09 -12.81 -4.01
N MET A 75 -3.11 -11.76 -3.18
CA MET A 75 -2.35 -10.54 -3.47
C MET A 75 -0.84 -10.77 -3.43
N VAL A 76 -0.34 -11.55 -2.47
CA VAL A 76 1.08 -11.94 -2.40
C VAL A 76 1.50 -12.70 -3.66
N ALA A 77 0.69 -13.67 -4.12
CA ALA A 77 0.97 -14.41 -5.34
C ALA A 77 1.08 -13.50 -6.58
N GLN A 78 0.15 -12.55 -6.73
CA GLN A 78 0.20 -11.57 -7.82
C GLN A 78 1.44 -10.67 -7.72
N GLN A 79 1.78 -10.18 -6.54
CA GLN A 79 2.97 -9.35 -6.30
C GLN A 79 4.27 -10.11 -6.61
N GLN A 80 4.39 -11.37 -6.17
CA GLN A 80 5.54 -12.22 -6.46
C GLN A 80 5.70 -12.47 -7.96
N SER A 81 4.61 -12.70 -8.67
CA SER A 81 4.61 -12.84 -10.12
C SER A 81 5.15 -11.58 -10.82
N MET A 82 4.79 -10.39 -10.35
CA MET A 82 5.30 -9.11 -10.90
C MET A 82 6.82 -9.00 -10.72
N GLY A 83 7.37 -9.50 -9.62
CA GLY A 83 8.79 -9.42 -9.30
C GLY A 83 9.64 -10.56 -9.87
N ALA A 84 9.06 -11.55 -10.55
CA ALA A 84 9.76 -12.74 -11.01
C ALA A 84 10.95 -12.44 -11.96
N LYS A 85 10.88 -11.34 -12.71
CA LYS A 85 11.95 -10.91 -13.65
C LYS A 85 12.96 -9.96 -13.01
N LYS A 86 12.85 -9.63 -11.73
CA LYS A 86 13.63 -8.59 -11.02
C LYS A 86 13.50 -7.20 -11.65
N GLY A 87 14.38 -6.26 -11.24
CA GLY A 87 14.37 -4.89 -11.77
C GLY A 87 13.13 -4.08 -11.38
N ILE A 88 12.55 -4.38 -10.21
CA ILE A 88 11.38 -3.68 -9.69
C ILE A 88 11.67 -3.03 -8.34
N VAL A 89 10.92 -1.98 -8.05
CA VAL A 89 10.77 -1.41 -6.70
C VAL A 89 9.31 -1.53 -6.31
N MET A 90 9.04 -2.06 -5.13
CA MET A 90 7.68 -2.25 -4.64
C MET A 90 7.56 -1.75 -3.20
N ASP A 91 6.49 -1.04 -2.91
CA ASP A 91 6.16 -0.57 -1.57
C ASP A 91 4.91 -1.27 -1.03
N GLY A 92 4.86 -1.42 0.28
CA GLY A 92 3.74 -2.05 0.98
C GLY A 92 4.06 -2.31 2.45
N ARG A 93 3.22 -3.11 3.10
CA ARG A 93 3.30 -3.37 4.55
C ARG A 93 4.20 -4.55 4.90
N ASP A 94 4.30 -5.51 4.01
CA ASP A 94 4.97 -6.80 4.23
C ASP A 94 5.84 -7.24 3.05
N ILE A 95 6.27 -6.27 2.23
CA ILE A 95 7.04 -6.56 1.01
C ILE A 95 8.35 -7.25 1.37
N GLY A 96 9.12 -6.70 2.30
CA GLY A 96 10.43 -7.25 2.68
C GLY A 96 10.38 -8.46 3.63
N THR A 97 9.22 -8.77 4.20
CA THR A 97 9.06 -9.88 5.14
C THR A 97 8.35 -11.09 4.52
N THR A 98 7.37 -10.85 3.65
CA THR A 98 6.50 -11.90 3.09
C THR A 98 6.57 -12.00 1.58
N VAL A 99 6.47 -10.88 0.85
CA VAL A 99 6.39 -10.89 -0.61
C VAL A 99 7.77 -11.19 -1.22
N PHE A 100 8.78 -10.43 -0.82
CA PHE A 100 10.17 -10.58 -1.29
C PHE A 100 11.15 -10.67 -0.11
N PRO A 101 11.13 -11.79 0.64
CA PRO A 101 12.02 -11.98 1.79
C PRO A 101 13.50 -12.01 1.42
N ASN A 102 13.83 -12.24 0.15
CA ASN A 102 15.18 -12.25 -0.38
C ASN A 102 15.49 -11.04 -1.28
N ALA A 103 14.77 -9.92 -1.11
CA ALA A 103 15.08 -8.69 -1.83
C ALA A 103 16.51 -8.20 -1.52
N GLU A 104 17.21 -7.71 -2.52
CA GLU A 104 18.59 -7.22 -2.40
C GLU A 104 18.68 -5.96 -1.53
N LEU A 105 17.64 -5.14 -1.54
CA LEU A 105 17.54 -3.94 -0.69
C LEU A 105 16.17 -3.88 -0.05
N LYS A 106 16.14 -3.81 1.28
CA LYS A 106 14.91 -3.62 2.06
C LYS A 106 15.02 -2.34 2.88
N ILE A 107 14.01 -1.52 2.77
CA ILE A 107 13.92 -0.25 3.51
C ILE A 107 12.61 -0.22 4.26
N PHE A 108 12.68 -0.08 5.58
CA PHE A 108 11.52 0.14 6.42
C PHE A 108 11.35 1.63 6.66
N VAL A 109 10.32 2.21 6.04
CA VAL A 109 10.05 3.65 6.12
C VAL A 109 9.09 3.91 7.28
N THR A 110 9.43 4.88 8.12
CA THR A 110 8.57 5.32 9.22
C THR A 110 8.48 6.84 9.28
N ALA A 111 7.40 7.33 9.88
CA ALA A 111 7.18 8.70 10.30
C ALA A 111 6.10 8.71 11.38
N THR A 112 6.03 9.78 12.20
CA THR A 112 4.97 9.89 13.19
C THR A 112 3.57 9.90 12.53
N PRO A 113 2.54 9.36 13.20
CA PRO A 113 1.17 9.37 12.67
C PRO A 113 0.69 10.77 12.29
N GLU A 114 1.04 11.78 13.09
CA GLU A 114 0.69 13.18 12.89
C GLU A 114 1.28 13.74 11.58
N ILE A 115 2.56 13.47 11.32
CA ILE A 115 3.24 13.88 10.08
C ILE A 115 2.64 13.18 8.87
N ARG A 116 2.34 11.88 8.96
CA ARG A 116 1.69 11.13 7.87
C ARG A 116 0.28 11.64 7.59
N ALA A 117 -0.48 11.94 8.65
CA ALA A 117 -1.82 12.54 8.52
C ALA A 117 -1.74 13.94 7.89
N ARG A 118 -0.75 14.77 8.28
CA ARG A 118 -0.55 16.09 7.70
C ARG A 118 -0.26 16.01 6.21
N ARG A 119 0.68 15.16 5.81
CA ARG A 119 1.02 14.94 4.39
C ARG A 119 -0.21 14.50 3.58
N ARG A 120 -1.02 13.62 4.14
CA ARG A 120 -2.26 13.16 3.49
C ARG A 120 -3.30 14.25 3.38
N TYR A 121 -3.48 15.03 4.43
CA TYR A 121 -4.38 16.18 4.45
C TYR A 121 -4.01 17.20 3.38
N ASP A 122 -2.73 17.56 3.29
CA ASP A 122 -2.22 18.51 2.30
C ASP A 122 -2.38 17.99 0.87
N GLU A 123 -2.16 16.70 0.63
CA GLU A 123 -2.39 16.04 -0.67
C GLU A 123 -3.86 16.11 -1.09
N LEU A 124 -4.79 15.81 -0.19
CA LEU A 124 -6.23 15.85 -0.48
C LEU A 124 -6.69 17.28 -0.76
N LYS A 125 -6.24 18.24 0.04
CA LYS A 125 -6.50 19.67 -0.21
C LYS A 125 -5.97 20.16 -1.55
N ALA A 126 -4.77 19.78 -1.91
CA ALA A 126 -4.17 20.14 -3.21
C ALA A 126 -4.99 19.60 -4.39
N LYS A 127 -5.71 18.50 -4.19
CA LYS A 127 -6.63 17.91 -5.18
C LYS A 127 -8.06 18.48 -5.12
N GLY A 128 -8.30 19.51 -4.28
CA GLY A 128 -9.62 20.11 -4.10
C GLY A 128 -10.63 19.22 -3.38
N GLN A 129 -10.15 18.19 -2.66
CA GLN A 129 -11.01 17.30 -1.87
C GLN A 129 -11.19 17.88 -0.45
N GLU A 130 -12.42 17.87 0.02
CA GLU A 130 -12.68 18.18 1.43
C GLU A 130 -12.16 17.04 2.32
N ALA A 131 -11.46 17.40 3.38
CA ALA A 131 -10.90 16.46 4.31
C ALA A 131 -10.79 17.05 5.72
N SER A 132 -11.05 16.25 6.73
CA SER A 132 -10.80 16.57 8.12
C SER A 132 -9.45 15.99 8.55
N PHE A 133 -8.60 16.82 9.15
CA PHE A 133 -7.32 16.34 9.68
C PHE A 133 -7.51 15.28 10.77
N ASP A 134 -8.48 15.47 11.66
CA ASP A 134 -8.73 14.54 12.76
C ASP A 134 -9.23 13.18 12.26
N GLU A 135 -10.10 13.16 11.25
CA GLU A 135 -10.55 11.92 10.60
C GLU A 135 -9.39 11.18 9.90
N ILE A 136 -8.52 11.92 9.25
CA ILE A 136 -7.33 11.35 8.60
C ILE A 136 -6.38 10.78 9.65
N LEU A 137 -6.12 11.49 10.74
CA LEU A 137 -5.25 11.04 11.82
C LEU A 137 -5.78 9.77 12.48
N GLU A 138 -7.08 9.73 12.77
CA GLU A 138 -7.73 8.55 13.33
C GLU A 138 -7.63 7.36 12.36
N ASN A 139 -7.89 7.58 11.07
CA ASN A 139 -7.73 6.56 10.04
C ASN A 139 -6.29 6.02 9.95
N VAL A 140 -5.29 6.91 10.03
CA VAL A 140 -3.88 6.50 10.06
C VAL A 140 -3.59 5.61 11.25
N LYS A 141 -4.00 6.00 12.46
CA LYS A 141 -3.78 5.23 13.69
C LYS A 141 -4.49 3.87 13.67
N GLN A 142 -5.74 3.85 13.22
CA GLN A 142 -6.51 2.61 13.10
C GLN A 142 -5.88 1.64 12.10
N ARG A 143 -5.43 2.12 10.95
CA ARG A 143 -4.74 1.29 9.95
C ARG A 143 -3.44 0.73 10.49
N ASP A 144 -2.63 1.55 11.16
CA ASP A 144 -1.39 1.08 11.77
C ASP A 144 -1.66 -0.04 12.77
N TYR A 145 -2.67 0.14 13.62
CA TYR A 145 -3.06 -0.88 14.59
C TYR A 145 -3.45 -2.20 13.91
N ILE A 146 -4.36 -2.15 12.91
CA ILE A 146 -4.79 -3.35 12.18
C ILE A 146 -3.60 -4.01 11.46
N ASP A 147 -2.79 -3.22 10.76
CA ASP A 147 -1.67 -3.73 9.97
C ASP A 147 -0.59 -4.39 10.86
N GLN A 148 -0.38 -3.89 12.08
CA GLN A 148 0.58 -4.43 13.04
C GLN A 148 0.07 -5.67 13.79
N HIS A 149 -1.25 -5.78 14.02
CA HIS A 149 -1.85 -6.81 14.88
C HIS A 149 -2.62 -7.89 14.11
N ARG A 150 -2.63 -7.84 12.77
CA ARG A 150 -3.26 -8.92 11.99
C ARG A 150 -2.47 -10.21 12.10
N ASP A 151 -3.18 -11.34 12.09
CA ASP A 151 -2.59 -12.68 12.29
C ASP A 151 -1.64 -13.09 11.15
N VAL A 152 -1.95 -12.67 9.91
CA VAL A 152 -1.18 -13.05 8.72
C VAL A 152 -0.38 -11.87 8.19
N SER A 153 0.93 -12.05 8.09
CA SER A 153 1.88 -11.05 7.54
C SER A 153 1.73 -9.66 8.20
N PRO A 154 1.88 -9.54 9.52
CA PRO A 154 1.78 -8.24 10.19
C PRO A 154 2.84 -7.27 9.69
N LEU A 155 2.56 -5.97 9.78
CA LEU A 155 3.53 -4.93 9.50
C LEU A 155 4.65 -4.98 10.53
N ARG A 156 5.83 -5.38 10.09
CA ARG A 156 7.06 -5.38 10.90
C ARG A 156 8.28 -5.10 10.02
N LYS A 157 9.31 -4.56 10.64
CA LYS A 157 10.60 -4.38 10.00
C LYS A 157 11.29 -5.75 9.84
N ALA A 158 11.73 -6.09 8.63
CA ALA A 158 12.59 -7.25 8.42
C ALA A 158 13.95 -7.03 9.13
N ASP A 159 14.59 -8.11 9.59
CA ASP A 159 15.85 -8.00 10.35
C ASP A 159 16.96 -7.35 9.55
N ASP A 160 17.00 -7.61 8.26
CA ASP A 160 17.96 -7.06 7.29
C ASP A 160 17.49 -5.75 6.62
N ALA A 161 16.37 -5.16 7.07
CA ALA A 161 15.89 -3.90 6.52
C ALA A 161 16.58 -2.68 7.17
N LEU A 162 16.97 -1.75 6.31
CA LEU A 162 17.44 -0.43 6.74
C LEU A 162 16.24 0.40 7.23
N LEU A 163 16.40 1.14 8.31
CA LEU A 163 15.38 2.05 8.82
C LEU A 163 15.54 3.43 8.18
N LEU A 164 14.46 3.96 7.61
CA LEU A 164 14.35 5.34 7.17
C LEU A 164 13.24 6.04 7.94
N ASP A 165 13.59 6.81 8.97
CA ASP A 165 12.65 7.75 9.58
C ASP A 165 12.64 9.06 8.78
N ASN A 166 11.55 9.29 8.05
CA ASN A 166 11.39 10.46 7.22
C ASN A 166 10.54 11.57 7.85
N THR A 167 10.32 11.52 9.17
CA THR A 167 9.51 12.50 9.90
C THR A 167 9.94 13.94 9.58
N ASN A 168 11.25 14.21 9.60
CA ASN A 168 11.84 15.52 9.42
C ASN A 168 12.59 15.69 8.08
N LEU A 169 12.45 14.74 7.15
CA LEU A 169 13.14 14.79 5.87
C LEU A 169 12.28 15.46 4.80
N THR A 170 12.93 16.26 3.96
CA THR A 170 12.36 16.71 2.68
C THR A 170 12.32 15.55 1.68
N ILE A 171 11.51 15.69 0.64
CA ILE A 171 11.46 14.71 -0.46
C ILE A 171 12.84 14.58 -1.13
N ALA A 172 13.56 15.68 -1.30
CA ALA A 172 14.91 15.68 -1.90
C ALA A 172 15.90 14.88 -1.05
N GLN A 173 15.96 15.13 0.26
CA GLN A 173 16.82 14.41 1.19
C GLN A 173 16.50 12.91 1.24
N GLN A 174 15.19 12.56 1.24
CA GLN A 174 14.78 11.17 1.19
C GLN A 174 15.22 10.49 -0.12
N LYS A 175 15.07 11.15 -1.26
CA LYS A 175 15.52 10.62 -2.55
C LYS A 175 17.03 10.40 -2.59
N GLU A 176 17.81 11.36 -2.15
CA GLU A 176 19.26 11.24 -2.08
C GLU A 176 19.68 10.04 -1.25
N TRP A 177 19.12 9.91 -0.04
CA TRP A 177 19.41 8.76 0.82
C TRP A 177 19.05 7.42 0.16
N LEU A 178 17.88 7.35 -0.49
CA LEU A 178 17.42 6.14 -1.20
C LEU A 178 18.37 5.76 -2.36
N PHE A 179 18.79 6.73 -3.15
CA PHE A 179 19.75 6.50 -4.23
C PHE A 179 21.11 6.04 -3.72
N ASP A 180 21.59 6.61 -2.61
CA ASP A 180 22.84 6.16 -1.99
C ASP A 180 22.76 4.69 -1.54
N GLN A 181 21.65 4.26 -0.92
CA GLN A 181 21.48 2.86 -0.55
C GLN A 181 21.37 1.94 -1.78
N PHE A 182 20.64 2.37 -2.80
CA PHE A 182 20.54 1.62 -4.05
C PHE A 182 21.91 1.42 -4.71
N ASN A 183 22.70 2.48 -4.83
CA ASN A 183 24.04 2.41 -5.43
C ASN A 183 24.99 1.47 -4.66
N LYS A 184 24.86 1.35 -3.33
CA LYS A 184 25.66 0.44 -2.51
C LYS A 184 25.39 -1.03 -2.78
N VAL A 185 24.20 -1.39 -3.25
CA VAL A 185 23.82 -2.78 -3.53
C VAL A 185 23.91 -3.15 -5.00
N THR A 186 24.08 -2.18 -5.90
CA THR A 186 24.17 -2.38 -7.35
C THR A 186 25.56 -2.20 -7.92
N ASN A 187 26.51 -1.64 -7.15
CA ASN A 187 27.92 -1.51 -7.46
C ASN A 187 28.73 -2.48 -6.59
#